data_253c392f00d3931ddfec17cb54ed56cf
#
_entry.id   253c392f00d3931ddfec17cb54ed56cf
#
_cell.length_a   1.000
_cell.length_b   1.000
_cell.length_c   1.000
_cell.angle_alpha   90.00
_cell.angle_beta   90.00
_cell.angle_gamma   90.00
#
_symmetry.space_group_name_H-M   'P 1'
#
loop_
_entity.id
_entity.type
_entity.pdbx_description
1 polymer ?
#
loop_
_entity_poly.entity_id
_entity_poly.type
_entity_poly.pdbx_seq_one_letter_code
_entity_poly.pdbx_strand_id
1 'polypeptide(L)'
;NMDNYQQVYFFIYIALASKNTNDRILVVAEDPSLFSSFEDSIEIIPINRDVIKDWEGKYHFFWRVKIKALQLVAQKYPSDSILYLDGDTFFYQNIDSLRNGLLNGQNYMHLEEGKLSVLSSKTEKLMWRQMKGKSYNTIMIDENSAMWNAGLIGISHKHLDCLELTLGINDAMCADGVTRRLIEQFAFSLGLKESAVLHPADHIVGHYWGNKKQWNEIIDHFLKECFMKNYSLDQIIEQVKKIDFTQHPIRVKESNTHKKLKVFIDRFFMNK
;
A
#
# COMPACT_ATOMS: atom_id res chain seq x y z
N ASN A 1 -12.73 -7.77 -8.58
CA ASN A 1 -13.81 -7.42 -7.67
C ASN A 1 -14.14 -5.94 -7.82
N MET A 2 -15.46 -5.61 -8.01
CA MET A 2 -15.92 -4.24 -8.22
C MET A 2 -15.49 -3.30 -7.09
N ASP A 3 -15.59 -3.73 -5.83
CA ASP A 3 -15.19 -2.93 -4.67
C ASP A 3 -13.74 -2.42 -4.76
N ASN A 4 -12.82 -3.23 -5.28
CA ASN A 4 -11.43 -2.81 -5.44
C ASN A 4 -11.31 -1.67 -6.46
N TYR A 5 -12.07 -1.70 -7.55
CA TYR A 5 -12.08 -0.61 -8.54
C TYR A 5 -12.68 0.67 -7.95
N GLN A 6 -13.77 0.55 -7.19
CA GLN A 6 -14.37 1.70 -6.50
C GLN A 6 -13.40 2.34 -5.50
N GLN A 7 -12.64 1.54 -4.75
CA GLN A 7 -11.58 2.01 -3.85
C GLN A 7 -10.50 2.78 -4.63
N VAL A 8 -10.02 2.21 -5.76
CA VAL A 8 -9.00 2.86 -6.60
C VAL A 8 -9.55 4.15 -7.22
N TYR A 9 -10.79 4.19 -7.69
CA TYR A 9 -11.41 5.40 -8.22
C TYR A 9 -11.49 6.49 -7.16
N PHE A 10 -11.99 6.13 -5.98
CA PHE A 10 -12.08 7.07 -4.87
C PHE A 10 -10.70 7.61 -4.48
N PHE A 11 -9.69 6.74 -4.45
CA PHE A 11 -8.31 7.15 -4.20
C PHE A 11 -7.77 8.07 -5.30
N ILE A 12 -8.06 7.82 -6.58
CA ILE A 12 -7.66 8.71 -7.68
C ILE A 12 -8.22 10.12 -7.48
N TYR A 13 -9.49 10.26 -7.07
CA TYR A 13 -10.06 11.59 -6.76
C TYR A 13 -9.31 12.26 -5.60
N ILE A 14 -8.95 11.52 -4.55
CA ILE A 14 -8.15 12.03 -3.42
C ILE A 14 -6.76 12.47 -3.91
N ALA A 15 -6.11 11.67 -4.74
CA ALA A 15 -4.79 11.96 -5.29
C ALA A 15 -4.83 13.21 -6.19
N LEU A 16 -5.85 13.34 -7.04
CA LEU A 16 -6.07 14.52 -7.88
C LEU A 16 -6.33 15.77 -7.04
N ALA A 17 -7.08 15.64 -5.93
CA ALA A 17 -7.34 16.74 -5.01
C ALA A 17 -6.06 17.24 -4.30
N SER A 18 -5.05 16.38 -4.17
CA SER A 18 -3.79 16.66 -3.49
C SER A 18 -2.60 16.88 -4.44
N LYS A 19 -2.82 16.70 -5.75
CA LYS A 19 -1.79 16.82 -6.79
C LYS A 19 -1.29 18.25 -6.92
N ASN A 20 0.02 18.43 -7.04
CA ASN A 20 0.60 19.68 -7.51
C ASN A 20 1.03 19.57 -8.98
N THR A 21 1.51 20.69 -9.57
CA THR A 21 1.86 20.74 -11.00
C THR A 21 3.00 19.82 -11.42
N ASN A 22 3.85 19.41 -10.47
CA ASN A 22 5.01 18.56 -10.74
C ASN A 22 4.73 17.08 -10.49
N ASP A 23 3.57 16.75 -9.90
CA ASP A 23 3.22 15.36 -9.62
C ASP A 23 2.65 14.68 -10.88
N ARG A 24 3.00 13.41 -11.07
CA ARG A 24 2.34 12.50 -12.00
C ARG A 24 1.56 11.47 -11.19
N ILE A 25 0.35 11.19 -11.58
CA ILE A 25 -0.43 10.07 -11.05
C ILE A 25 -0.39 8.97 -12.10
N LEU A 26 0.12 7.80 -11.72
CA LEU A 26 0.25 6.66 -12.61
C LEU A 26 -0.62 5.50 -12.11
N VAL A 27 -1.30 4.84 -13.03
CA VAL A 27 -2.05 3.61 -12.77
C VAL A 27 -1.51 2.51 -13.67
N VAL A 28 -0.96 1.46 -13.09
CA VAL A 28 -0.57 0.25 -13.83
C VAL A 28 -1.76 -0.69 -13.86
N ALA A 29 -2.35 -0.93 -15.03
CA ALA A 29 -3.63 -1.61 -15.15
C ALA A 29 -3.64 -2.70 -16.22
N GLU A 30 -4.33 -3.83 -15.93
CA GLU A 30 -4.60 -4.89 -16.91
C GLU A 30 -5.68 -4.46 -17.91
N ASP A 31 -6.65 -3.69 -17.46
CA ASP A 31 -7.70 -3.13 -18.32
C ASP A 31 -7.70 -1.59 -18.24
N PRO A 32 -6.96 -0.91 -19.14
CA PRO A 32 -6.89 0.55 -19.17
C PRO A 32 -8.25 1.22 -19.40
N SER A 33 -9.18 0.56 -20.10
CA SER A 33 -10.48 1.12 -20.43
C SER A 33 -11.32 1.48 -19.21
N LEU A 34 -11.08 0.77 -18.10
CA LEU A 34 -11.72 1.06 -16.82
C LEU A 34 -11.32 2.43 -16.24
N PHE A 35 -10.23 3.03 -16.71
CA PHE A 35 -9.74 4.33 -16.24
C PHE A 35 -9.84 5.44 -17.28
N SER A 36 -10.56 5.19 -18.38
CA SER A 36 -10.72 6.18 -19.48
C SER A 36 -11.28 7.53 -19.03
N SER A 37 -12.11 7.55 -17.98
CA SER A 37 -12.64 8.81 -17.42
C SER A 37 -11.57 9.71 -16.78
N PHE A 38 -10.37 9.21 -16.60
CA PHE A 38 -9.24 9.95 -16.02
C PHE A 38 -8.10 10.21 -17.01
N GLU A 39 -8.22 9.83 -18.29
CA GLU A 39 -7.11 9.81 -19.26
C GLU A 39 -6.39 11.16 -19.44
N ASP A 40 -7.12 12.29 -19.27
CA ASP A 40 -6.53 13.63 -19.33
C ASP A 40 -5.82 14.06 -18.03
N SER A 41 -5.99 13.31 -16.94
CA SER A 41 -5.57 13.70 -15.60
C SER A 41 -4.50 12.79 -14.98
N ILE A 42 -4.44 11.53 -15.43
CA ILE A 42 -3.51 10.50 -14.96
C ILE A 42 -2.83 9.82 -16.14
N GLU A 43 -1.71 9.17 -15.87
CA GLU A 43 -1.05 8.31 -16.84
C GLU A 43 -1.41 6.85 -16.56
N ILE A 44 -1.89 6.15 -17.59
CA ILE A 44 -2.22 4.73 -17.50
C ILE A 44 -1.11 3.93 -18.19
N ILE A 45 -0.48 3.01 -17.46
CA ILE A 45 0.50 2.09 -17.99
C ILE A 45 -0.17 0.72 -18.17
N PRO A 46 -0.48 0.34 -19.42
CA PRO A 46 -1.14 -0.94 -19.68
C PRO A 46 -0.17 -2.11 -19.46
N ILE A 47 -0.67 -3.14 -18.78
CA ILE A 47 -0.01 -4.45 -18.69
C ILE A 47 -1.02 -5.53 -19.07
N ASN A 48 -0.55 -6.69 -19.50
CA ASN A 48 -1.42 -7.81 -19.80
C ASN A 48 -1.17 -9.00 -18.85
N ARG A 49 -2.00 -10.03 -18.96
CA ARG A 49 -1.89 -11.23 -18.11
C ARG A 49 -0.57 -11.96 -18.24
N ASP A 50 0.08 -11.92 -19.39
CA ASP A 50 1.36 -12.60 -19.58
C ASP A 50 2.47 -11.85 -18.85
N VAL A 51 2.42 -10.50 -18.84
CA VAL A 51 3.30 -9.66 -18.01
C VAL A 51 3.07 -9.93 -16.52
N ILE A 52 1.82 -10.02 -16.07
CA ILE A 52 1.50 -10.33 -14.67
C ILE A 52 2.06 -11.70 -14.27
N LYS A 53 1.88 -12.73 -15.11
CA LYS A 53 2.43 -14.08 -14.87
C LYS A 53 3.95 -14.08 -14.80
N ASP A 54 4.61 -13.33 -15.72
CA ASP A 54 6.06 -13.17 -15.69
C ASP A 54 6.49 -12.48 -14.38
N TRP A 55 5.77 -11.46 -13.96
CA TRP A 55 6.06 -10.72 -12.74
C TRP A 55 5.81 -11.53 -11.46
N GLU A 56 4.89 -12.50 -11.46
CA GLU A 56 4.72 -13.47 -10.37
C GLU A 56 5.95 -14.37 -10.18
N GLY A 57 6.76 -14.51 -11.23
CA GLY A 57 8.00 -15.27 -11.27
C GLY A 57 7.79 -16.77 -11.08
N LYS A 58 8.90 -17.50 -10.96
CA LYS A 58 8.89 -18.99 -10.89
C LYS A 58 8.15 -19.58 -9.70
N TYR A 59 7.86 -18.77 -8.68
CA TYR A 59 7.13 -19.20 -7.48
C TYR A 59 5.65 -18.87 -7.53
N HIS A 60 5.14 -18.24 -8.62
CA HIS A 60 3.75 -17.78 -8.77
C HIS A 60 3.29 -16.98 -7.54
N PHE A 61 4.09 -15.97 -7.16
CA PHE A 61 3.83 -15.14 -6.01
C PHE A 61 3.21 -13.81 -6.43
N PHE A 62 1.90 -13.69 -6.33
CA PHE A 62 1.13 -12.55 -6.83
C PHE A 62 1.65 -11.19 -6.31
N TRP A 63 1.99 -11.06 -5.02
CA TRP A 63 2.45 -9.77 -4.48
C TRP A 63 3.83 -9.31 -5.00
N ARG A 64 4.60 -10.21 -5.64
CA ARG A 64 5.81 -9.84 -6.37
C ARG A 64 5.53 -8.84 -7.50
N VAL A 65 4.30 -8.84 -8.04
CA VAL A 65 3.82 -7.92 -9.08
C VAL A 65 3.97 -6.46 -8.63
N LYS A 66 3.74 -6.15 -7.34
CA LYS A 66 3.93 -4.79 -6.78
C LYS A 66 5.38 -4.31 -6.96
N ILE A 67 6.36 -5.15 -6.61
CA ILE A 67 7.79 -4.81 -6.75
C ILE A 67 8.13 -4.56 -8.22
N LYS A 68 7.65 -5.43 -9.12
CA LYS A 68 7.89 -5.33 -10.57
C LYS A 68 7.24 -4.09 -11.17
N ALA A 69 6.03 -3.73 -10.73
CA ALA A 69 5.37 -2.50 -11.16
C ALA A 69 6.17 -1.25 -10.75
N LEU A 70 6.70 -1.23 -9.52
CA LEU A 70 7.56 -0.14 -9.07
C LEU A 70 8.89 -0.09 -9.83
N GLN A 71 9.50 -1.23 -10.18
CA GLN A 71 10.67 -1.28 -11.06
C GLN A 71 10.36 -0.71 -12.45
N LEU A 72 9.20 -1.05 -13.03
CA LEU A 72 8.77 -0.50 -14.32
C LEU A 72 8.66 1.03 -14.27
N VAL A 73 8.04 1.57 -13.21
CA VAL A 73 7.91 3.02 -13.01
C VAL A 73 9.28 3.66 -12.80
N ALA A 74 10.16 3.08 -11.99
CA ALA A 74 11.51 3.58 -11.77
C ALA A 74 12.34 3.61 -13.06
N GLN A 75 12.22 2.61 -13.90
CA GLN A 75 12.89 2.57 -15.22
C GLN A 75 12.36 3.64 -16.18
N LYS A 76 11.03 3.90 -16.13
CA LYS A 76 10.42 4.91 -16.97
C LYS A 76 10.74 6.33 -16.51
N TYR A 77 10.87 6.55 -15.21
CA TYR A 77 11.11 7.86 -14.58
C TYR A 77 12.29 7.80 -13.60
N PRO A 78 13.53 7.61 -14.09
CA PRO A 78 14.69 7.34 -13.23
C PRO A 78 15.13 8.54 -12.37
N SER A 79 14.63 9.74 -12.68
CA SER A 79 14.94 10.97 -11.92
C SER A 79 13.82 11.37 -10.96
N ASP A 80 12.70 10.65 -10.93
CA ASP A 80 11.54 10.97 -10.11
C ASP A 80 11.51 10.09 -8.87
N SER A 81 11.13 10.68 -7.73
CA SER A 81 10.79 9.90 -6.54
C SER A 81 9.43 9.22 -6.71
N ILE A 82 9.27 8.05 -6.12
CA ILE A 82 8.03 7.26 -6.24
C ILE A 82 7.29 7.29 -4.91
N LEU A 83 5.99 7.56 -4.95
CA LEU A 83 5.06 7.35 -3.85
C LEU A 83 3.99 6.36 -4.30
N TYR A 84 4.14 5.10 -3.90
CA TYR A 84 3.15 4.07 -4.11
C TYR A 84 2.13 4.07 -2.97
N LEU A 85 0.87 3.87 -3.31
CA LEU A 85 -0.24 3.80 -2.37
C LEU A 85 -1.19 2.66 -2.76
N ASP A 86 -1.58 1.85 -1.79
CA ASP A 86 -2.66 0.88 -1.99
C ASP A 86 -3.99 1.62 -2.21
N GLY A 87 -4.90 1.06 -2.99
CA GLY A 87 -6.20 1.66 -3.29
C GLY A 87 -7.11 1.86 -2.06
N ASP A 88 -6.77 1.27 -0.91
CA ASP A 88 -7.48 1.42 0.35
C ASP A 88 -6.76 2.39 1.32
N THR A 89 -6.17 3.45 0.74
CA THR A 89 -5.54 4.56 1.48
C THR A 89 -6.26 5.89 1.23
N PHE A 90 -5.95 6.89 2.02
CA PHE A 90 -6.39 8.28 1.85
C PHE A 90 -5.45 9.23 2.57
N PHE A 91 -5.55 10.53 2.29
CA PHE A 91 -4.74 11.55 2.96
C PHE A 91 -5.53 12.25 4.05
N TYR A 92 -4.98 12.32 5.27
CA TYR A 92 -5.54 13.13 6.35
C TYR A 92 -5.31 14.62 6.15
N GLN A 93 -4.22 14.96 5.47
CA GLN A 93 -3.73 16.32 5.28
C GLN A 93 -2.87 16.44 4.02
N ASN A 94 -2.34 17.62 3.79
CA ASN A 94 -1.42 17.89 2.69
C ASN A 94 -0.19 16.97 2.76
N ILE A 95 0.24 16.46 1.60
CA ILE A 95 1.38 15.54 1.48
C ILE A 95 2.71 16.23 1.16
N ASP A 96 2.81 17.56 1.30
CA ASP A 96 4.04 18.31 0.99
C ASP A 96 5.24 17.89 1.84
N SER A 97 5.02 17.47 3.08
CA SER A 97 6.08 16.94 3.93
C SER A 97 6.67 15.63 3.37
N LEU A 98 5.82 14.74 2.82
CA LEU A 98 6.27 13.52 2.12
C LEU A 98 7.05 13.87 0.84
N ARG A 99 6.54 14.80 0.02
CA ARG A 99 7.23 15.27 -1.19
C ARG A 99 8.63 15.79 -0.87
N ASN A 100 8.69 16.71 0.09
CA ASN A 100 9.96 17.31 0.50
C ASN A 100 10.93 16.27 1.07
N GLY A 101 10.45 15.34 1.88
CA GLY A 101 11.27 14.26 2.41
C GLY A 101 11.83 13.36 1.31
N LEU A 102 11.00 12.94 0.35
CA LEU A 102 11.42 12.15 -0.83
C LEU A 102 12.48 12.89 -1.65
N LEU A 103 12.30 14.18 -1.93
CA LEU A 103 13.28 15.00 -2.65
C LEU A 103 14.61 15.10 -1.89
N ASN A 104 14.57 15.12 -0.56
CA ASN A 104 15.75 15.18 0.31
C ASN A 104 16.42 13.80 0.53
N GLY A 105 15.91 12.71 -0.06
CA GLY A 105 16.50 11.37 0.05
C GLY A 105 15.95 10.53 1.19
N GLN A 106 14.80 10.88 1.74
CA GLN A 106 14.11 10.06 2.74
C GLN A 106 13.27 8.99 2.04
N ASN A 107 13.24 7.78 2.62
CA ASN A 107 12.32 6.71 2.22
C ASN A 107 11.21 6.58 3.26
N TYR A 108 10.03 6.13 2.81
CA TYR A 108 8.84 6.01 3.65
C TYR A 108 8.17 4.66 3.50
N MET A 109 7.61 4.16 4.59
CA MET A 109 6.54 3.16 4.58
C MET A 109 5.38 3.65 5.48
N HIS A 110 4.21 3.00 5.37
CA HIS A 110 3.02 3.48 6.06
C HIS A 110 3.27 3.62 7.57
N LEU A 111 3.66 2.52 8.23
CA LEU A 111 4.00 2.55 9.66
C LEU A 111 4.88 1.35 10.04
N GLU A 112 5.70 1.47 11.08
CA GLU A 112 6.41 0.34 11.67
C GLU A 112 5.44 -0.51 12.53
N GLU A 113 5.19 -1.75 12.12
CA GLU A 113 4.35 -2.69 12.87
C GLU A 113 5.09 -3.30 14.07
N GLY A 114 6.41 -3.19 14.10
CA GLY A 114 7.30 -3.63 15.16
C GLY A 114 8.29 -4.72 14.73
N LYS A 115 9.18 -5.10 15.66
CA LYS A 115 10.19 -6.14 15.41
C LYS A 115 9.50 -7.48 15.15
N LEU A 116 9.89 -8.17 14.08
CA LEU A 116 9.29 -9.47 13.71
C LEU A 116 9.38 -10.50 14.84
N SER A 117 10.43 -10.44 15.65
CA SER A 117 10.67 -11.33 16.81
C SER A 117 9.59 -11.22 17.88
N VAL A 118 8.91 -10.07 18.02
CA VAL A 118 7.90 -9.82 19.07
C VAL A 118 6.47 -9.75 18.55
N LEU A 119 6.27 -9.69 17.22
CA LEU A 119 4.95 -9.67 16.62
C LEU A 119 4.16 -10.95 16.94
N SER A 120 2.84 -10.81 17.14
CA SER A 120 2.04 -11.83 17.82
C SER A 120 1.15 -12.68 16.92
N SER A 121 0.92 -12.29 15.65
CA SER A 121 0.07 -13.07 14.75
C SER A 121 0.70 -14.44 14.39
N LYS A 122 -0.14 -15.40 14.00
CA LYS A 122 0.34 -16.73 13.58
C LYS A 122 1.33 -16.65 12.43
N THR A 123 1.05 -15.76 11.46
CA THR A 123 1.90 -15.58 10.27
C THR A 123 3.26 -15.01 10.65
N GLU A 124 3.31 -13.94 11.44
CA GLU A 124 4.55 -13.30 11.88
C GLU A 124 5.41 -14.23 12.72
N LYS A 125 4.80 -14.94 13.67
CA LYS A 125 5.51 -15.97 14.48
C LYS A 125 6.07 -17.10 13.62
N LEU A 126 5.37 -17.50 12.57
CA LEU A 126 5.87 -18.53 11.67
C LEU A 126 7.02 -17.98 10.82
N MET A 127 6.88 -16.77 10.27
CA MET A 127 7.95 -16.09 9.53
C MET A 127 9.22 -15.96 10.39
N TRP A 128 9.09 -15.46 11.62
CA TRP A 128 10.23 -15.35 12.53
C TRP A 128 10.95 -16.69 12.73
N ARG A 129 10.20 -17.76 13.01
CA ARG A 129 10.78 -19.10 13.17
C ARG A 129 11.50 -19.63 11.93
N GLN A 130 10.99 -19.28 10.74
CA GLN A 130 11.56 -19.70 9.46
C GLN A 130 12.81 -18.92 9.09
N MET A 131 12.89 -17.64 9.49
CA MET A 131 13.91 -16.71 8.98
C MET A 131 14.99 -16.30 9.99
N LYS A 132 14.74 -16.42 11.31
CA LYS A 132 15.72 -15.97 12.32
C LYS A 132 17.09 -16.59 12.09
N GLY A 133 18.13 -15.74 12.09
CA GLY A 133 19.53 -16.17 11.89
C GLY A 133 19.88 -16.55 10.44
N LYS A 134 18.95 -16.44 9.49
CA LYS A 134 19.24 -16.62 8.07
C LYS A 134 19.55 -15.28 7.42
N SER A 135 20.24 -15.32 6.29
CA SER A 135 20.48 -14.16 5.45
C SER A 135 19.74 -14.29 4.12
N TYR A 136 19.12 -13.18 3.67
CA TYR A 136 18.52 -13.07 2.36
C TYR A 136 19.24 -11.96 1.60
N ASN A 137 19.87 -12.33 0.48
CA ASN A 137 20.93 -11.55 -0.13
C ASN A 137 22.03 -11.28 0.92
N THR A 138 22.31 -10.04 1.24
CA THR A 138 23.33 -9.66 2.23
C THR A 138 22.76 -9.34 3.62
N ILE A 139 21.41 -9.36 3.78
CA ILE A 139 20.74 -8.91 5.00
C ILE A 139 20.44 -10.09 5.92
N MET A 140 21.05 -10.07 7.12
CA MET A 140 20.78 -11.06 8.17
C MET A 140 19.50 -10.70 8.93
N ILE A 141 18.64 -11.70 9.15
CA ILE A 141 17.41 -11.54 9.92
C ILE A 141 17.71 -11.78 11.39
N ASP A 142 17.64 -10.74 12.16
CA ASP A 142 17.90 -10.70 13.59
C ASP A 142 16.70 -10.17 14.41
N GLU A 143 16.89 -10.02 15.72
CA GLU A 143 15.86 -9.54 16.65
C GLU A 143 15.46 -8.08 16.41
N ASN A 144 16.26 -7.31 15.64
CA ASN A 144 15.98 -5.91 15.29
C ASN A 144 15.31 -5.76 13.92
N SER A 145 15.15 -6.86 13.19
CA SER A 145 14.47 -6.85 11.88
C SER A 145 12.99 -6.52 12.07
N ALA A 146 12.59 -5.34 11.65
CA ALA A 146 11.25 -4.80 11.83
C ALA A 146 10.38 -5.03 10.59
N MET A 147 9.10 -5.28 10.81
CA MET A 147 8.05 -5.32 9.82
C MET A 147 7.41 -3.93 9.70
N TRP A 148 7.32 -3.43 8.48
CA TRP A 148 6.64 -2.18 8.16
C TRP A 148 5.44 -2.46 7.27
N ASN A 149 4.37 -1.69 7.43
CA ASN A 149 3.17 -1.81 6.61
C ASN A 149 3.42 -1.21 5.21
N ALA A 150 3.14 -1.97 4.16
CA ALA A 150 3.38 -1.62 2.76
C ALA A 150 2.17 -1.00 2.04
N GLY A 151 1.18 -0.50 2.76
CA GLY A 151 0.07 0.26 2.17
C GLY A 151 0.49 1.60 1.58
N LEU A 152 1.63 2.13 2.05
CA LEU A 152 2.38 3.22 1.43
C LEU A 152 3.85 2.81 1.32
N ILE A 153 4.46 3.09 0.17
CA ILE A 153 5.88 2.93 -0.09
C ILE A 153 6.38 4.19 -0.79
N GLY A 154 7.22 4.97 -0.11
CA GLY A 154 7.87 6.16 -0.66
C GLY A 154 9.35 5.89 -0.89
N ILE A 155 9.82 6.06 -2.12
CA ILE A 155 11.20 5.83 -2.52
C ILE A 155 11.76 7.11 -3.14
N SER A 156 12.79 7.67 -2.53
CA SER A 156 13.51 8.79 -3.13
C SER A 156 14.17 8.37 -4.44
N HIS A 157 14.20 9.28 -5.42
CA HIS A 157 14.95 9.08 -6.67
C HIS A 157 16.42 8.70 -6.45
N LYS A 158 17.00 9.04 -5.30
CA LYS A 158 18.37 8.70 -4.91
C LYS A 158 18.56 7.22 -4.54
N HIS A 159 17.47 6.48 -4.33
CA HIS A 159 17.48 5.13 -3.77
C HIS A 159 16.61 4.14 -4.56
N LEU A 160 16.31 4.42 -5.84
CA LEU A 160 15.48 3.55 -6.69
C LEU A 160 16.11 2.16 -6.90
N ASP A 161 17.41 2.04 -6.76
CA ASP A 161 18.16 0.77 -6.79
C ASP A 161 17.79 -0.21 -5.69
N CYS A 162 17.21 0.30 -4.57
CA CYS A 162 16.68 -0.56 -3.49
C CYS A 162 15.61 -1.55 -3.98
N LEU A 163 14.95 -1.27 -5.11
CA LEU A 163 13.95 -2.16 -5.71
C LEU A 163 14.56 -3.48 -6.20
N GLU A 164 15.80 -3.46 -6.71
CA GLU A 164 16.52 -4.69 -7.06
C GLU A 164 16.84 -5.53 -5.82
N LEU A 165 17.33 -4.89 -4.76
CA LEU A 165 17.58 -5.56 -3.49
C LEU A 165 16.27 -6.15 -2.90
N THR A 166 15.20 -5.37 -2.91
CA THR A 166 13.87 -5.80 -2.44
C THR A 166 13.37 -7.01 -3.21
N LEU A 167 13.49 -7.01 -4.55
CA LEU A 167 13.11 -8.14 -5.39
C LEU A 167 13.95 -9.38 -5.07
N GLY A 168 15.26 -9.22 -4.95
CA GLY A 168 16.17 -10.31 -4.60
C GLY A 168 15.85 -10.95 -3.25
N ILE A 169 15.55 -10.12 -2.22
CA ILE A 169 15.11 -10.59 -0.89
C ILE A 169 13.79 -11.35 -0.99
N ASN A 170 12.80 -10.79 -1.71
CA ASN A 170 11.50 -11.43 -1.94
C ASN A 170 11.65 -12.81 -2.58
N ASP A 171 12.45 -12.90 -3.64
CA ASP A 171 12.66 -14.14 -4.39
C ASP A 171 13.43 -15.18 -3.56
N ALA A 172 14.41 -14.75 -2.77
CA ALA A 172 15.16 -15.62 -1.86
C ALA A 172 14.26 -16.18 -0.74
N MET A 173 13.37 -15.37 -0.16
CA MET A 173 12.38 -15.83 0.82
C MET A 173 11.38 -16.83 0.21
N CYS A 174 10.93 -16.59 -1.02
CA CYS A 174 10.09 -17.54 -1.75
C CYS A 174 10.81 -18.86 -2.01
N ALA A 175 12.10 -18.81 -2.37
CA ALA A 175 12.96 -19.98 -2.59
C ALA A 175 13.14 -20.81 -1.32
N ASP A 176 13.27 -20.16 -0.19
CA ASP A 176 13.44 -20.79 1.15
C ASP A 176 12.11 -21.31 1.74
N GLY A 177 10.98 -21.17 1.02
CA GLY A 177 9.68 -21.65 1.47
C GLY A 177 9.09 -20.89 2.66
N VAL A 178 9.47 -19.62 2.82
CA VAL A 178 8.89 -18.74 3.85
C VAL A 178 7.39 -18.58 3.61
N THR A 179 6.59 -18.49 4.66
CA THR A 179 5.14 -18.31 4.55
C THR A 179 4.80 -17.05 3.75
N ARG A 180 4.00 -17.21 2.67
CA ARG A 180 3.91 -16.23 1.59
C ARG A 180 3.19 -14.92 1.93
N ARG A 181 2.36 -14.90 2.98
CA ARG A 181 1.38 -13.82 3.19
C ARG A 181 1.98 -12.40 3.32
N LEU A 182 3.18 -12.28 3.89
CA LEU A 182 3.82 -11.00 4.21
C LEU A 182 5.24 -10.89 3.64
N ILE A 183 5.64 -11.77 2.71
CA ILE A 183 6.99 -11.77 2.13
C ILE A 183 7.29 -10.42 1.48
N GLU A 184 6.41 -9.95 0.60
CA GLU A 184 6.59 -8.70 -0.14
C GLU A 184 6.73 -7.51 0.82
N GLN A 185 5.84 -7.39 1.80
CA GLN A 185 5.87 -6.33 2.80
C GLN A 185 7.19 -6.35 3.60
N PHE A 186 7.65 -7.53 3.99
CA PHE A 186 8.89 -7.67 4.75
C PHE A 186 10.12 -7.41 3.86
N ALA A 187 10.09 -7.82 2.60
CA ALA A 187 11.15 -7.52 1.63
C ALA A 187 11.32 -6.01 1.42
N PHE A 188 10.21 -5.25 1.29
CA PHE A 188 10.26 -3.79 1.26
C PHE A 188 10.81 -3.21 2.56
N SER A 189 10.38 -3.74 3.72
CA SER A 189 10.88 -3.28 5.03
C SER A 189 12.40 -3.37 5.14
N LEU A 190 12.97 -4.44 4.62
CA LEU A 190 14.42 -4.68 4.64
C LEU A 190 15.15 -3.86 3.56
N GLY A 191 14.67 -3.92 2.30
CA GLY A 191 15.33 -3.28 1.18
C GLY A 191 15.37 -1.76 1.28
N LEU A 192 14.27 -1.13 1.73
CA LEU A 192 14.23 0.32 1.92
C LEU A 192 15.07 0.78 3.12
N LYS A 193 15.03 0.00 4.21
CA LYS A 193 15.83 0.31 5.41
C LYS A 193 17.34 0.24 5.14
N GLU A 194 17.77 -0.69 4.27
CA GLU A 194 19.18 -0.81 3.89
C GLU A 194 19.67 0.37 3.06
N SER A 195 18.80 0.96 2.23
CA SER A 195 19.17 2.07 1.35
C SER A 195 19.18 3.43 2.04
N ALA A 196 18.30 3.65 3.02
CA ALA A 196 18.20 4.91 3.76
C ALA A 196 17.43 4.73 5.08
N VAL A 197 17.45 5.78 5.92
CA VAL A 197 16.55 5.86 7.09
C VAL A 197 15.10 5.79 6.62
N LEU A 198 14.35 4.84 7.18
CA LEU A 198 12.95 4.63 6.85
C LEU A 198 12.05 5.40 7.82
N HIS A 199 11.15 6.21 7.28
CA HIS A 199 10.26 7.08 8.04
C HIS A 199 8.80 6.59 7.98
N PRO A 200 8.02 6.69 9.07
CA PRO A 200 6.59 6.42 9.06
C PRO A 200 5.80 7.57 8.41
N ALA A 201 4.70 7.23 7.73
CA ALA A 201 3.81 8.18 7.08
C ALA A 201 2.33 8.06 7.56
N ASP A 202 2.06 7.29 8.61
CA ASP A 202 0.72 7.02 9.13
C ASP A 202 0.00 8.25 9.70
N HIS A 203 0.75 9.30 10.06
CA HIS A 203 0.21 10.59 10.47
C HIS A 203 -0.27 11.46 9.29
N ILE A 204 0.11 11.12 8.05
CA ILE A 204 -0.28 11.83 6.82
C ILE A 204 -1.29 11.00 6.02
N VAL A 205 -1.05 9.69 5.95
CA VAL A 205 -1.82 8.75 5.12
C VAL A 205 -2.54 7.73 6.00
N GLY A 206 -3.84 7.66 5.87
CA GLY A 206 -4.64 6.62 6.48
C GLY A 206 -4.73 5.38 5.58
N HIS A 207 -4.79 4.18 6.20
CA HIS A 207 -4.91 2.91 5.50
C HIS A 207 -5.99 2.05 6.17
N TYR A 208 -7.13 1.89 5.48
CA TYR A 208 -8.33 1.27 6.08
C TYR A 208 -8.46 -0.24 5.78
N TRP A 209 -7.36 -0.95 5.54
CA TRP A 209 -7.35 -2.39 5.27
C TRP A 209 -8.18 -3.25 6.25
N GLY A 210 -8.30 -2.82 7.50
CA GLY A 210 -9.06 -3.50 8.54
C GLY A 210 -10.54 -3.13 8.60
N ASN A 211 -10.97 -2.06 7.89
CA ASN A 211 -12.32 -1.50 7.88
C ASN A 211 -12.93 -1.45 6.47
N LYS A 212 -12.42 -2.26 5.53
CA LYS A 212 -12.85 -2.24 4.12
C LYS A 212 -14.37 -2.26 3.94
N LYS A 213 -15.10 -3.06 4.73
CA LYS A 213 -16.56 -3.14 4.61
C LYS A 213 -17.23 -1.79 4.85
N GLN A 214 -16.85 -1.09 5.93
CA GLN A 214 -17.42 0.22 6.28
C GLN A 214 -17.04 1.28 5.25
N TRP A 215 -15.78 1.26 4.80
CA TRP A 215 -15.31 2.18 3.77
C TRP A 215 -15.96 1.93 2.41
N ASN A 216 -16.20 0.68 2.03
CA ASN A 216 -16.90 0.36 0.78
C ASN A 216 -18.33 0.94 0.78
N GLU A 217 -19.03 0.93 1.92
CA GLU A 217 -20.36 1.56 2.05
C GLU A 217 -20.28 3.10 1.87
N ILE A 218 -19.26 3.75 2.44
CA ILE A 218 -19.01 5.18 2.29
C ILE A 218 -18.67 5.54 0.84
N ILE A 219 -17.76 4.79 0.23
CA ILE A 219 -17.31 5.00 -1.15
C ILE A 219 -18.46 4.78 -2.14
N ASP A 220 -19.22 3.70 -1.97
CA ASP A 220 -20.37 3.41 -2.81
C ASP A 220 -21.42 4.52 -2.74
N HIS A 221 -21.72 5.03 -1.54
CA HIS A 221 -22.64 6.16 -1.37
C HIS A 221 -22.12 7.42 -2.07
N PHE A 222 -20.85 7.75 -1.86
CA PHE A 222 -20.19 8.91 -2.50
C PHE A 222 -20.22 8.82 -4.02
N LEU A 223 -19.84 7.69 -4.61
CA LEU A 223 -19.81 7.49 -6.05
C LEU A 223 -21.21 7.54 -6.66
N LYS A 224 -22.21 6.94 -6.01
CA LYS A 224 -23.62 7.01 -6.42
C LYS A 224 -24.14 8.43 -6.41
N GLU A 225 -23.85 9.20 -5.37
CA GLU A 225 -24.26 10.60 -5.29
C GLU A 225 -23.64 11.42 -6.42
N CYS A 226 -22.34 11.26 -6.67
CA CYS A 226 -21.65 11.92 -7.78
C CYS A 226 -22.28 11.58 -9.15
N PHE A 227 -22.59 10.29 -9.37
CA PHE A 227 -23.24 9.82 -10.58
C PHE A 227 -24.64 10.39 -10.74
N MET A 228 -25.50 10.34 -9.70
CA MET A 228 -26.88 10.85 -9.76
C MET A 228 -26.95 12.35 -10.00
N LYS A 229 -25.97 13.11 -9.49
CA LYS A 229 -25.87 14.55 -9.67
C LYS A 229 -25.14 14.92 -10.97
N ASN A 230 -24.67 13.95 -11.74
CA ASN A 230 -23.91 14.11 -12.97
C ASN A 230 -22.72 15.10 -12.80
N TYR A 231 -21.97 14.94 -11.72
CA TYR A 231 -20.82 15.80 -11.44
C TYR A 231 -19.69 15.57 -12.45
N SER A 232 -19.08 16.67 -12.92
CA SER A 232 -17.82 16.61 -13.66
C SER A 232 -16.66 16.16 -12.75
N LEU A 233 -15.53 15.79 -13.35
CA LEU A 233 -14.32 15.40 -12.59
C LEU A 233 -13.93 16.48 -11.57
N ASP A 234 -13.89 17.74 -11.98
CA ASP A 234 -13.55 18.86 -11.09
C ASP A 234 -14.54 18.98 -9.91
N GLN A 235 -15.83 18.81 -10.19
CA GLN A 235 -16.86 18.83 -9.15
C GLN A 235 -16.70 17.67 -8.16
N ILE A 236 -16.35 16.48 -8.64
CA ILE A 236 -16.07 15.32 -7.77
C ILE A 236 -14.86 15.60 -6.88
N ILE A 237 -13.77 16.14 -7.45
CA ILE A 237 -12.58 16.53 -6.71
C ILE A 237 -12.92 17.54 -5.60
N GLU A 238 -13.78 18.53 -5.89
CA GLU A 238 -14.23 19.50 -4.88
C GLU A 238 -15.12 18.87 -3.79
N GLN A 239 -15.89 17.80 -4.10
CA GLN A 239 -16.63 17.08 -3.06
C GLN A 239 -15.68 16.25 -2.18
N VAL A 240 -14.66 15.58 -2.73
CA VAL A 240 -13.66 14.83 -1.97
C VAL A 240 -12.93 15.72 -0.98
N LYS A 241 -12.56 16.95 -1.36
CA LYS A 241 -11.89 17.92 -0.46
C LYS A 241 -12.73 18.29 0.77
N LYS A 242 -14.05 18.09 0.74
CA LYS A 242 -14.96 18.40 1.86
C LYS A 242 -15.08 17.25 2.85
N ILE A 243 -14.57 16.06 2.52
CA ILE A 243 -14.68 14.89 3.39
C ILE A 243 -13.70 15.03 4.55
N ASP A 244 -14.21 15.01 5.77
CA ASP A 244 -13.38 14.88 6.98
C ASP A 244 -13.08 13.42 7.24
N PHE A 245 -11.94 12.96 6.74
CA PHE A 245 -11.50 11.58 6.91
C PHE A 245 -11.22 11.17 8.35
N THR A 246 -11.06 12.12 9.27
CA THR A 246 -10.85 11.83 10.70
C THR A 246 -12.10 11.28 11.37
N GLN A 247 -13.27 11.51 10.79
CA GLN A 247 -14.56 10.99 11.29
C GLN A 247 -14.82 9.53 10.89
N HIS A 248 -13.97 8.96 10.03
CA HIS A 248 -14.16 7.60 9.54
C HIS A 248 -13.25 6.61 10.26
N PRO A 249 -13.74 5.40 10.59
CA PRO A 249 -13.00 4.47 11.42
C PRO A 249 -11.78 3.93 10.67
N ILE A 250 -10.61 4.07 11.29
CA ILE A 250 -9.41 3.33 10.94
C ILE A 250 -9.14 2.33 12.04
N ARG A 251 -8.89 1.11 11.63
CA ARG A 251 -8.65 0.05 12.58
C ARG A 251 -7.25 0.12 13.16
N VAL A 252 -7.17 0.27 14.46
CA VAL A 252 -6.01 -0.17 15.23
C VAL A 252 -6.04 -1.71 15.32
N LYS A 253 -4.90 -2.36 15.11
CA LYS A 253 -4.75 -3.84 15.11
C LYS A 253 -5.24 -4.42 16.45
N GLU A 254 -6.48 -4.92 16.50
CA GLU A 254 -7.00 -5.61 17.69
C GLU A 254 -6.56 -7.06 17.73
N SER A 255 -6.22 -7.56 18.91
CA SER A 255 -5.90 -8.99 19.07
C SER A 255 -7.12 -9.87 18.76
N ASN A 256 -6.89 -11.05 18.19
CA ASN A 256 -7.96 -12.02 17.90
C ASN A 256 -8.77 -12.42 19.15
N THR A 257 -8.19 -12.28 20.33
CA THR A 257 -8.83 -12.54 21.62
C THR A 257 -9.90 -11.47 21.92
N HIS A 258 -9.60 -10.19 21.70
CA HIS A 258 -10.57 -9.10 21.86
C HIS A 258 -11.73 -9.22 20.87
N LYS A 259 -11.48 -9.61 19.61
CA LYS A 259 -12.55 -9.87 18.63
C LYS A 259 -13.49 -11.00 19.07
N LYS A 260 -12.94 -12.12 19.53
CA LYS A 260 -13.75 -13.24 20.01
C LYS A 260 -14.54 -12.87 21.26
N LEU A 261 -13.95 -12.10 22.15
CA LEU A 261 -14.63 -11.60 23.35
C LEU A 261 -15.76 -10.64 22.98
N LYS A 262 -15.54 -9.71 22.05
CA LYS A 262 -16.57 -8.78 21.57
C LYS A 262 -17.73 -9.53 20.91
N VAL A 263 -17.46 -10.46 20.00
CA VAL A 263 -18.48 -11.33 19.37
C VAL A 263 -19.23 -12.17 20.41
N PHE A 264 -18.54 -12.66 21.43
CA PHE A 264 -19.18 -13.40 22.53
C PHE A 264 -20.09 -12.50 23.37
N ILE A 265 -19.64 -11.30 23.73
CA ILE A 265 -20.42 -10.31 24.47
C ILE A 265 -21.65 -9.87 23.64
N ASP A 266 -21.48 -9.55 22.36
CA ASP A 266 -22.57 -9.12 21.47
C ASP A 266 -23.66 -10.22 21.34
N ARG A 267 -23.26 -11.50 21.27
CA ARG A 267 -24.20 -12.63 21.29
C ARG A 267 -25.00 -12.76 22.60
N PHE A 268 -24.41 -12.39 23.72
CA PHE A 268 -25.09 -12.48 25.04
C PHE A 268 -26.01 -11.30 25.32
N PHE A 269 -25.70 -10.12 24.77
CA PHE A 269 -26.42 -8.89 25.09
C PHE A 269 -27.41 -8.42 24.01
N MET A 270 -27.29 -8.93 22.76
CA MET A 270 -28.24 -8.61 21.68
C MET A 270 -29.43 -9.60 21.59
N ASN A 271 -29.50 -10.62 22.43
CA ASN A 271 -30.65 -11.54 22.56
C ASN A 271 -31.53 -11.25 23.79
N LYS A 272 -31.71 -9.96 24.10
CA LYS A 272 -32.77 -9.52 25.04
C LYS A 272 -33.68 -8.51 24.38
#